data_12f750e0701e23f873530a579b27f586
#
_entry.id   12f750e0701e23f873530a579b27f586
#
_cell.length_a   1.000
_cell.length_b   1.000
_cell.length_c   1.000
_cell.angle_alpha   90.00
_cell.angle_beta   90.00
_cell.angle_gamma   90.00
#
_symmetry.space_group_name_H-M   'P 1'
#
loop_
_entity.id
_entity.type
_entity.pdbx_description
1 polymer ?
#
loop_
_entity_poly.entity_id
_entity_poly.type
_entity_poly.pdbx_seq_one_letter_code
_entity_poly.pdbx_strand_id
1 'polypeptide(L)'
;MTTLNCSGNYSSPGLVDLQVNGFGGVDYNDSRSSMEEIGRSLAAQLATGVTRLYPTVITGPPDEMAACLRNLAAARARLPEGEAMAGFHVEGPHISPEDGPRGAHPRQWVRAPDTGEFARWQEAAGGAIRIVTLSPEWPGAARYIEHITAQGVVASIGHTQASAEQIAEAVTAGATLSTHLGNGAHQLLRRHPNYIWEQLAEDRLMAGFIVDGIHLGASFLKAAIRAKGVERAVLVTDAATPAGAAPGRYLFAGQPVELTADGRVVLAGTDRLAGSGLSMNRGVANLMRLAGLSLDEALRMATVNAARAGKVATHEGDRVEFRLTAAGDVEVVRTWLAGRLIYAGRELPL
;
A
#
# COMPACT_ATOMS: atom_id res chain seq x y z
N MET A 1 -7.21 10.46 -18.29
CA MET A 1 -6.36 10.44 -19.49
C MET A 1 -5.13 11.28 -19.23
N THR A 2 -3.97 10.75 -19.61
CA THR A 2 -2.71 11.50 -19.52
C THR A 2 -2.65 12.51 -20.67
N THR A 3 -2.32 13.73 -20.38
CA THR A 3 -2.18 14.79 -21.40
C THR A 3 -0.80 15.40 -21.32
N LEU A 4 -0.22 15.75 -22.46
CA LEU A 4 1.03 16.50 -22.58
C LEU A 4 0.65 17.99 -22.72
N ASN A 5 1.19 18.85 -21.84
CA ASN A 5 0.93 20.29 -21.91
C ASN A 5 1.97 21.02 -22.78
N CYS A 6 1.74 22.32 -23.03
CA CYS A 6 2.61 23.15 -23.87
C CYS A 6 4.04 23.31 -23.32
N SER A 7 4.27 23.05 -22.03
CA SER A 7 5.59 23.08 -21.39
C SER A 7 6.32 21.73 -21.40
N GLY A 8 5.80 20.74 -22.12
CA GLY A 8 6.40 19.41 -22.19
C GLY A 8 6.20 18.54 -20.95
N ASN A 9 5.35 18.95 -20.01
CA ASN A 9 4.99 18.15 -18.83
C ASN A 9 3.75 17.29 -19.13
N TYR A 10 3.74 16.09 -18.58
CA TYR A 10 2.57 15.24 -18.53
C TYR A 10 1.65 15.65 -17.40
N SER A 11 0.35 15.52 -17.60
CA SER A 11 -0.67 15.70 -16.56
C SER A 11 -1.52 14.44 -16.46
N SER A 12 -1.78 13.98 -15.24
CA SER A 12 -2.67 12.85 -14.94
C SER A 12 -3.51 13.12 -13.70
N PRO A 13 -4.55 12.32 -13.44
CA PRO A 13 -5.15 12.27 -12.11
C PRO A 13 -4.08 12.04 -11.06
N GLY A 14 -4.31 12.51 -9.84
CA GLY A 14 -3.41 12.29 -8.72
C GLY A 14 -3.22 10.80 -8.40
N LEU A 15 -2.04 10.42 -7.95
CA LEU A 15 -1.71 9.04 -7.63
C LEU A 15 -2.42 8.61 -6.34
N VAL A 16 -2.81 7.34 -6.27
CA VAL A 16 -3.52 6.72 -5.16
C VAL A 16 -2.70 5.58 -4.59
N ASP A 17 -2.33 5.65 -3.31
CA ASP A 17 -1.58 4.59 -2.64
C ASP A 17 -2.42 3.92 -1.55
N LEU A 18 -2.67 2.63 -1.70
CA LEU A 18 -3.54 1.87 -0.80
C LEU A 18 -2.81 1.27 0.42
N GLN A 19 -1.48 1.41 0.48
CA GLN A 19 -0.69 0.78 1.53
C GLN A 19 0.57 1.59 1.83
N VAL A 20 0.54 2.34 2.93
CA VAL A 20 1.65 3.19 3.40
C VAL A 20 1.76 3.07 4.91
N ASN A 21 2.81 2.42 5.40
CA ASN A 21 3.04 2.17 6.82
C ASN A 21 3.77 3.32 7.52
N GLY A 22 4.39 4.19 6.73
CA GLY A 22 5.15 5.36 7.15
C GLY A 22 5.89 5.98 5.97
N PHE A 23 6.42 7.20 6.13
CA PHE A 23 7.17 7.88 5.08
C PHE A 23 7.97 9.07 5.63
N GLY A 24 9.13 9.37 5.02
CA GLY A 24 9.95 10.53 5.42
C GLY A 24 10.50 10.47 6.83
N GLY A 25 10.75 9.27 7.35
CA GLY A 25 11.24 9.04 8.71
C GLY A 25 10.14 8.99 9.78
N VAL A 26 8.87 8.99 9.39
CA VAL A 26 7.71 8.98 10.31
C VAL A 26 7.00 7.64 10.24
N ASP A 27 6.75 7.05 11.41
CA ASP A 27 6.07 5.76 11.57
C ASP A 27 4.58 5.97 11.85
N TYR A 28 3.70 5.43 11.02
CA TYR A 28 2.25 5.45 11.26
C TYR A 28 1.81 4.38 12.28
N ASN A 29 2.74 3.49 12.65
CA ASN A 29 2.58 2.44 13.65
C ASN A 29 3.20 2.80 15.02
N ASP A 30 3.49 4.07 15.25
CA ASP A 30 3.81 4.64 16.55
C ASP A 30 2.74 5.66 16.95
N SER A 31 1.92 5.33 17.94
CA SER A 31 0.83 6.21 18.42
C SER A 31 1.33 7.55 18.97
N ARG A 32 2.65 7.70 19.22
CA ARG A 32 3.29 8.91 19.72
C ARG A 32 3.77 9.84 18.59
N SER A 33 3.71 9.43 17.34
CA SER A 33 4.04 10.31 16.20
C SER A 33 3.21 11.58 16.29
N SER A 34 3.89 12.73 16.35
CA SER A 34 3.24 14.03 16.54
C SER A 34 2.48 14.48 15.28
N MET A 35 1.53 15.40 15.45
CA MET A 35 0.81 16.01 14.33
C MET A 35 1.76 16.66 13.33
N GLU A 36 2.83 17.31 13.80
CA GLU A 36 3.83 17.94 12.93
C GLU A 36 4.60 16.89 12.11
N GLU A 37 5.01 15.78 12.71
CA GLU A 37 5.68 14.69 12.02
C GLU A 37 4.78 14.07 10.97
N ILE A 38 3.53 13.76 11.31
CA ILE A 38 2.56 13.22 10.35
C ILE A 38 2.33 14.21 9.20
N GLY A 39 2.19 15.51 9.48
CA GLY A 39 2.05 16.54 8.46
C GLY A 39 3.25 16.60 7.51
N ARG A 40 4.48 16.54 8.04
CA ARG A 40 5.70 16.47 7.21
C ARG A 40 5.75 15.21 6.34
N SER A 41 5.34 14.07 6.90
CA SER A 41 5.26 12.81 6.15
C SER A 41 4.26 12.88 5.00
N LEU A 42 3.08 13.42 5.26
CA LEU A 42 2.05 13.63 4.22
C LEU A 42 2.55 14.59 3.14
N ALA A 43 3.14 15.73 3.52
CA ALA A 43 3.70 16.68 2.56
C ALA A 43 4.78 16.04 1.67
N ALA A 44 5.63 15.16 2.24
CA ALA A 44 6.62 14.41 1.48
C ALA A 44 5.99 13.44 0.47
N GLN A 45 4.88 12.78 0.82
CA GLN A 45 4.14 11.91 -0.10
C GLN A 45 3.44 12.71 -1.20
N LEU A 46 2.82 13.83 -0.88
CA LEU A 46 2.22 14.74 -1.85
C LEU A 46 3.26 15.22 -2.89
N ALA A 47 4.52 15.39 -2.49
CA ALA A 47 5.62 15.72 -3.39
C ALA A 47 5.97 14.57 -4.36
N THR A 48 5.54 13.34 -4.10
CA THR A 48 5.67 12.21 -5.04
C THR A 48 4.49 12.05 -6.00
N GLY A 49 3.52 12.98 -5.96
CA GLY A 49 2.32 12.96 -6.80
C GLY A 49 1.13 12.22 -6.19
N VAL A 50 1.27 11.67 -4.99
CA VAL A 50 0.17 11.04 -4.25
C VAL A 50 -0.82 12.11 -3.83
N THR A 51 -2.11 11.91 -4.12
CA THR A 51 -3.19 12.80 -3.67
C THR A 51 -4.16 12.07 -2.74
N ARG A 52 -4.22 10.75 -2.82
CA ARG A 52 -5.02 9.92 -1.92
C ARG A 52 -4.20 8.75 -1.43
N LEU A 53 -4.23 8.49 -0.12
CA LEU A 53 -3.53 7.35 0.45
C LEU A 53 -4.31 6.73 1.60
N TYR A 54 -3.96 5.49 1.90
CA TYR A 54 -4.39 4.78 3.09
C TYR A 54 -3.19 4.55 4.02
N PRO A 55 -3.02 5.40 5.06
CA PRO A 55 -2.13 5.04 6.16
C PRO A 55 -2.48 3.65 6.67
N THR A 56 -1.43 2.83 6.84
CA THR A 56 -1.56 1.41 7.14
C THR A 56 -1.07 1.12 8.55
N VAL A 57 -1.94 0.51 9.35
CA VAL A 57 -1.61 0.01 10.69
C VAL A 57 -1.44 -1.49 10.59
N ILE A 58 -0.21 -1.97 10.91
CA ILE A 58 0.14 -3.38 10.82
C ILE A 58 -0.09 -4.12 12.14
N THR A 59 0.12 -5.43 12.14
CA THR A 59 0.03 -6.32 13.30
C THR A 59 0.79 -5.79 14.52
N GLY A 60 0.10 -5.59 15.62
CA GLY A 60 0.66 -5.13 16.88
C GLY A 60 -0.24 -5.46 18.10
N PRO A 61 0.14 -4.97 19.28
CA PRO A 61 -0.71 -5.05 20.47
C PRO A 61 -2.09 -4.42 20.19
N PRO A 62 -3.21 -5.00 20.67
CA PRO A 62 -4.56 -4.50 20.37
C PRO A 62 -4.75 -3.02 20.70
N ASP A 63 -4.29 -2.60 21.88
CA ASP A 63 -4.45 -1.22 22.36
C ASP A 63 -3.58 -0.24 21.56
N GLU A 64 -2.38 -0.65 21.15
CA GLU A 64 -1.48 0.17 20.33
C GLU A 64 -2.03 0.36 18.92
N MET A 65 -2.55 -0.70 18.28
CA MET A 65 -3.21 -0.58 16.97
C MET A 65 -4.37 0.42 17.03
N ALA A 66 -5.21 0.34 18.07
CA ALA A 66 -6.31 1.29 18.28
C ALA A 66 -5.79 2.72 18.56
N ALA A 67 -4.68 2.86 19.29
CA ALA A 67 -4.06 4.16 19.55
C ALA A 67 -3.47 4.79 18.29
N CYS A 68 -2.79 4.02 17.44
CA CYS A 68 -2.32 4.46 16.12
C CYS A 68 -3.48 4.95 15.25
N LEU A 69 -4.57 4.17 15.15
CA LEU A 69 -5.75 4.57 14.39
C LEU A 69 -6.38 5.87 14.91
N ARG A 70 -6.49 6.07 16.25
CA ARG A 70 -6.97 7.32 16.81
C ARG A 70 -6.07 8.51 16.48
N ASN A 71 -4.74 8.32 16.56
CA ASN A 71 -3.77 9.36 16.23
C ASN A 71 -3.87 9.77 14.76
N LEU A 72 -3.93 8.80 13.85
CA LEU A 72 -4.10 9.03 12.42
C LEU A 72 -5.46 9.66 12.08
N ALA A 73 -6.54 9.26 12.75
CA ALA A 73 -7.86 9.87 12.59
C ALA A 73 -7.86 11.34 13.05
N ALA A 74 -7.16 11.65 14.16
CA ALA A 74 -6.99 13.03 14.61
C ALA A 74 -6.16 13.86 13.62
N ALA A 75 -5.09 13.29 13.07
CA ALA A 75 -4.27 13.94 12.03
C ALA A 75 -5.09 14.20 10.75
N ARG A 76 -5.86 13.22 10.30
CA ARG A 76 -6.76 13.36 9.15
C ARG A 76 -7.75 14.51 9.32
N ALA A 77 -8.29 14.69 10.51
CA ALA A 77 -9.29 15.72 10.79
C ALA A 77 -8.71 17.14 10.98
N ARG A 78 -7.45 17.25 11.39
CA ARG A 78 -6.85 18.53 11.84
C ARG A 78 -5.82 19.11 10.90
N LEU A 79 -5.11 18.26 10.14
CA LEU A 79 -4.05 18.72 9.25
C LEU A 79 -4.60 19.15 7.89
N PRO A 80 -4.06 20.22 7.27
CA PRO A 80 -4.41 20.59 5.90
C PRO A 80 -4.15 19.47 4.89
N GLU A 81 -3.07 18.70 5.09
CA GLU A 81 -2.70 17.52 4.28
C GLU A 81 -3.56 16.29 4.60
N GLY A 82 -4.29 16.32 5.71
CA GLY A 82 -5.15 15.21 6.16
C GLY A 82 -6.23 14.82 5.17
N GLU A 83 -6.63 15.75 4.28
CA GLU A 83 -7.55 15.48 3.18
C GLU A 83 -7.01 14.40 2.21
N ALA A 84 -5.70 14.21 2.12
CA ALA A 84 -5.09 13.14 1.34
C ALA A 84 -5.32 11.75 1.95
N MET A 85 -5.56 11.66 3.26
CA MET A 85 -5.91 10.40 3.93
C MET A 85 -7.36 10.01 3.59
N ALA A 86 -7.58 9.26 2.51
CA ALA A 86 -8.92 8.85 2.06
C ALA A 86 -9.59 7.81 2.99
N GLY A 87 -8.83 7.18 3.86
CA GLY A 87 -9.22 6.20 4.86
C GLY A 87 -8.00 5.51 5.44
N PHE A 88 -8.19 4.35 6.07
CA PHE A 88 -7.11 3.56 6.68
C PHE A 88 -7.14 2.12 6.18
N HIS A 89 -5.96 1.53 6.14
CA HIS A 89 -5.74 0.12 5.89
C HIS A 89 -5.25 -0.54 7.19
N VAL A 90 -5.87 -1.65 7.58
CA VAL A 90 -5.41 -2.49 8.69
C VAL A 90 -4.85 -3.77 8.11
N GLU A 91 -3.54 -3.97 8.24
CA GLU A 91 -2.84 -5.15 7.71
C GLU A 91 -2.52 -6.14 8.82
N GLY A 92 -3.25 -7.21 8.84
CA GLY A 92 -3.28 -8.12 9.99
C GLY A 92 -4.11 -7.52 11.15
N PRO A 93 -4.01 -8.06 12.35
CA PRO A 93 -3.20 -9.19 12.84
C PRO A 93 -3.72 -10.57 12.44
N HIS A 94 -4.77 -10.63 11.66
CA HIS A 94 -5.47 -11.83 11.23
C HIS A 94 -4.78 -12.52 10.05
N ILE A 95 -3.45 -12.47 10.02
CA ILE A 95 -2.58 -13.07 9.00
C ILE A 95 -2.12 -14.46 9.42
N SER A 96 -1.40 -15.16 8.55
CA SER A 96 -0.81 -16.46 8.88
C SER A 96 0.19 -16.35 10.03
N PRO A 97 0.17 -17.28 11.02
CA PRO A 97 1.20 -17.37 12.06
C PRO A 97 2.50 -18.01 11.56
N GLU A 98 2.50 -18.61 10.35
CA GLU A 98 3.62 -19.37 9.82
C GLU A 98 4.76 -18.47 9.32
N ASP A 99 5.98 -18.92 9.53
CA ASP A 99 7.17 -18.27 8.98
C ASP A 99 7.12 -18.29 7.44
N GLY A 100 7.53 -17.21 6.82
CA GLY A 100 7.34 -16.97 5.40
C GLY A 100 6.11 -16.10 5.15
N PRO A 101 4.88 -16.64 5.16
CA PRO A 101 3.66 -15.84 5.01
C PRO A 101 3.52 -14.69 6.01
N ARG A 102 3.88 -14.91 7.27
CA ARG A 102 3.85 -13.88 8.31
C ARG A 102 4.75 -12.67 7.98
N GLY A 103 5.77 -12.84 7.17
CA GLY A 103 6.70 -11.76 6.85
C GLY A 103 7.42 -11.22 8.10
N ALA A 104 7.54 -9.89 8.19
CA ALA A 104 8.17 -9.19 9.32
C ALA A 104 7.21 -8.93 10.49
N HIS A 105 5.94 -9.32 10.40
CA HIS A 105 4.97 -9.10 11.47
C HIS A 105 5.34 -9.86 12.75
N PRO A 106 5.19 -9.25 13.96
CA PRO A 106 5.53 -9.90 15.22
C PRO A 106 4.61 -11.08 15.53
N ARG A 107 5.17 -12.30 15.64
CA ARG A 107 4.40 -13.54 15.80
C ARG A 107 3.46 -13.52 17.01
N GLN A 108 3.90 -12.93 18.12
CA GLN A 108 3.13 -12.89 19.36
C GLN A 108 1.81 -12.10 19.26
N TRP A 109 1.66 -11.27 18.23
CA TRP A 109 0.46 -10.45 18.03
C TRP A 109 -0.45 -10.95 16.91
N VAL A 110 -0.03 -12.00 16.18
CA VAL A 110 -0.87 -12.67 15.18
C VAL A 110 -1.97 -13.45 15.90
N ARG A 111 -3.22 -13.29 15.43
CA ARG A 111 -4.41 -13.87 16.06
C ARG A 111 -5.55 -14.04 15.08
N ALA A 112 -6.50 -14.89 15.44
CA ALA A 112 -7.69 -15.18 14.65
C ALA A 112 -8.57 -13.92 14.45
N PRO A 113 -9.35 -13.84 13.35
CA PRO A 113 -10.29 -12.77 13.11
C PRO A 113 -11.34 -12.63 14.24
N ASP A 114 -11.56 -11.36 14.66
CA ASP A 114 -12.52 -11.02 15.72
C ASP A 114 -13.30 -9.75 15.32
N THR A 115 -14.62 -9.86 15.19
CA THR A 115 -15.49 -8.73 14.80
C THR A 115 -15.62 -7.67 15.88
N GLY A 116 -15.45 -8.04 17.16
CA GLY A 116 -15.42 -7.10 18.29
C GLY A 116 -14.14 -6.26 18.26
N GLU A 117 -13.02 -6.86 17.90
CA GLU A 117 -11.77 -6.13 17.71
C GLU A 117 -11.87 -5.17 16.51
N PHE A 118 -12.42 -5.61 15.40
CA PHE A 118 -12.69 -4.74 14.24
C PHE A 118 -13.60 -3.55 14.60
N ALA A 119 -14.65 -3.76 15.41
CA ALA A 119 -15.51 -2.69 15.87
C ALA A 119 -14.76 -1.63 16.69
N ARG A 120 -13.84 -2.06 17.59
CA ARG A 120 -12.97 -1.15 18.35
C ARG A 120 -12.03 -0.35 17.44
N TRP A 121 -11.50 -0.97 16.39
CA TRP A 121 -10.67 -0.26 15.41
C TRP A 121 -11.48 0.76 14.61
N GLN A 122 -12.69 0.40 14.16
CA GLN A 122 -13.56 1.34 13.45
C GLN A 122 -13.93 2.54 14.32
N GLU A 123 -14.23 2.31 15.60
CA GLU A 123 -14.46 3.39 16.56
C GLU A 123 -13.23 4.30 16.69
N ALA A 124 -12.05 3.70 16.91
CA ALA A 124 -10.79 4.43 17.03
C ALA A 124 -10.44 5.23 15.75
N ALA A 125 -10.75 4.66 14.60
CA ALA A 125 -10.53 5.27 13.28
C ALA A 125 -11.62 6.28 12.86
N GLY A 126 -12.64 6.53 13.69
CA GLY A 126 -13.79 7.37 13.33
C GLY A 126 -14.57 6.84 12.12
N GLY A 127 -14.68 5.51 11.98
CA GLY A 127 -15.37 4.85 10.86
C GLY A 127 -14.59 4.90 9.55
N ALA A 128 -13.29 5.18 9.56
CA ALA A 128 -12.52 5.44 8.34
C ALA A 128 -11.67 4.24 7.87
N ILE A 129 -11.76 3.06 8.47
CA ILE A 129 -11.12 1.86 7.92
C ILE A 129 -11.81 1.49 6.60
N ARG A 130 -11.02 1.31 5.56
CA ARG A 130 -11.47 1.00 4.19
C ARG A 130 -10.94 -0.32 3.66
N ILE A 131 -9.79 -0.78 4.13
CA ILE A 131 -9.21 -2.07 3.77
C ILE A 131 -8.81 -2.80 5.04
N VAL A 132 -9.08 -4.12 5.07
CA VAL A 132 -8.50 -5.04 6.05
C VAL A 132 -7.83 -6.17 5.28
N THR A 133 -6.54 -6.38 5.54
CA THR A 133 -5.77 -7.52 5.03
C THR A 133 -5.76 -8.64 6.04
N LEU A 134 -6.13 -9.83 5.59
CA LEU A 134 -6.18 -11.03 6.40
C LEU A 134 -5.81 -12.29 5.62
N SER A 135 -5.49 -13.36 6.35
CA SER A 135 -5.37 -14.71 5.79
C SER A 135 -6.69 -15.46 5.92
N PRO A 136 -7.24 -16.00 4.83
CA PRO A 136 -8.46 -16.82 4.91
C PRO A 136 -8.25 -18.22 5.48
N GLU A 137 -7.04 -18.59 5.90
CA GLU A 137 -6.76 -19.88 6.54
C GLU A 137 -7.39 -20.04 7.93
N TRP A 138 -7.75 -18.94 8.59
CA TRP A 138 -8.34 -18.96 9.90
C TRP A 138 -9.77 -19.53 9.91
N PRO A 139 -10.13 -20.38 10.87
CA PRO A 139 -11.53 -20.78 11.06
C PRO A 139 -12.43 -19.55 11.23
N GLY A 140 -13.50 -19.48 10.44
CA GLY A 140 -14.46 -18.37 10.50
C GLY A 140 -14.04 -17.13 9.70
N ALA A 141 -12.94 -17.17 8.96
CA ALA A 141 -12.47 -16.06 8.13
C ALA A 141 -13.55 -15.59 7.13
N ALA A 142 -14.28 -16.52 6.49
CA ALA A 142 -15.36 -16.16 5.56
C ALA A 142 -16.44 -15.31 6.23
N ARG A 143 -16.91 -15.68 7.43
CA ARG A 143 -17.90 -14.90 8.20
C ARG A 143 -17.37 -13.54 8.61
N TYR A 144 -16.09 -13.44 8.94
CA TYR A 144 -15.46 -12.16 9.23
C TYR A 144 -15.40 -11.27 7.97
N ILE A 145 -15.05 -11.85 6.81
CA ILE A 145 -15.04 -11.16 5.53
C ILE A 145 -16.45 -10.63 5.20
N GLU A 146 -17.49 -11.46 5.30
CA GLU A 146 -18.89 -11.04 5.12
C GLU A 146 -19.25 -9.87 6.04
N HIS A 147 -18.84 -9.95 7.32
CA HIS A 147 -19.13 -8.91 8.32
C HIS A 147 -18.52 -7.55 7.95
N ILE A 148 -17.23 -7.52 7.56
CA ILE A 148 -16.56 -6.25 7.24
C ILE A 148 -16.99 -5.71 5.87
N THR A 149 -17.24 -6.58 4.89
CA THR A 149 -17.67 -6.17 3.55
C THR A 149 -19.09 -5.63 3.53
N ALA A 150 -19.99 -6.13 4.39
CA ALA A 150 -21.32 -5.56 4.62
C ALA A 150 -21.26 -4.10 5.13
N GLN A 151 -20.16 -3.70 5.76
CA GLN A 151 -19.90 -2.32 6.20
C GLN A 151 -19.15 -1.47 5.15
N GLY A 152 -19.01 -1.98 3.93
CA GLY A 152 -18.35 -1.28 2.81
C GLY A 152 -16.82 -1.39 2.82
N VAL A 153 -16.22 -2.11 3.76
CA VAL A 153 -14.77 -2.32 3.86
C VAL A 153 -14.31 -3.34 2.82
N VAL A 154 -13.17 -3.14 2.21
CA VAL A 154 -12.53 -4.08 1.30
C VAL A 154 -11.81 -5.15 2.11
N ALA A 155 -12.18 -6.41 1.92
CA ALA A 155 -11.39 -7.54 2.41
C ALA A 155 -10.30 -7.88 1.39
N SER A 156 -9.04 -7.87 1.86
CA SER A 156 -7.86 -8.16 1.05
C SER A 156 -7.15 -9.42 1.58
N ILE A 157 -6.82 -10.32 0.67
CA ILE A 157 -6.07 -11.54 1.00
C ILE A 157 -4.58 -11.23 0.98
N GLY A 158 -3.89 -11.46 2.08
CA GLY A 158 -2.45 -11.27 2.17
C GLY A 158 -1.83 -12.03 3.33
N HIS A 159 -0.51 -12.17 3.32
CA HIS A 159 0.22 -12.86 4.38
C HIS A 159 -0.40 -14.22 4.71
N THR A 160 -0.57 -15.08 3.70
CA THR A 160 -1.39 -16.29 3.79
C THR A 160 -0.68 -17.54 3.28
N GLN A 161 -1.06 -18.68 3.81
CA GLN A 161 -0.80 -20.00 3.24
C GLN A 161 -2.11 -20.74 2.88
N ALA A 162 -3.20 -20.01 2.71
CA ALA A 162 -4.52 -20.55 2.46
C ALA A 162 -4.55 -21.50 1.26
N SER A 163 -5.37 -22.55 1.35
CA SER A 163 -5.62 -23.46 0.24
C SER A 163 -6.46 -22.80 -0.86
N ALA A 164 -6.57 -23.45 -2.02
CA ALA A 164 -7.43 -23.03 -3.12
C ALA A 164 -8.89 -22.88 -2.67
N GLU A 165 -9.37 -23.81 -1.89
CA GLU A 165 -10.75 -23.82 -1.37
C GLU A 165 -10.98 -22.65 -0.41
N GLN A 166 -10.03 -22.36 0.49
CA GLN A 166 -10.12 -21.23 1.42
C GLN A 166 -10.09 -19.87 0.70
N ILE A 167 -9.29 -19.74 -0.37
CA ILE A 167 -9.28 -18.55 -1.21
C ILE A 167 -10.61 -18.37 -1.93
N ALA A 168 -11.15 -19.45 -2.52
CA ALA A 168 -12.44 -19.43 -3.20
C ALA A 168 -13.59 -19.09 -2.24
N GLU A 169 -13.56 -19.61 -1.01
CA GLU A 169 -14.52 -19.29 0.04
C GLU A 169 -14.41 -17.80 0.44
N ALA A 170 -13.20 -17.29 0.65
CA ALA A 170 -12.97 -15.87 0.96
C ALA A 170 -13.50 -14.93 -0.14
N VAL A 171 -13.28 -15.27 -1.40
CA VAL A 171 -13.79 -14.50 -2.53
C VAL A 171 -15.31 -14.56 -2.61
N THR A 172 -15.91 -15.71 -2.32
CA THR A 172 -17.37 -15.88 -2.25
C THR A 172 -17.96 -15.05 -1.11
N ALA A 173 -17.26 -14.95 0.01
CA ALA A 173 -17.62 -14.10 1.15
C ALA A 173 -17.42 -12.60 0.91
N GLY A 174 -16.80 -12.20 -0.22
CA GLY A 174 -16.68 -10.80 -0.63
C GLY A 174 -15.25 -10.24 -0.64
N ALA A 175 -14.20 -11.04 -0.52
CA ALA A 175 -12.83 -10.57 -0.74
C ALA A 175 -12.63 -10.17 -2.22
N THR A 176 -12.02 -8.99 -2.45
CA THR A 176 -11.88 -8.42 -3.80
C THR A 176 -10.47 -7.95 -4.12
N LEU A 177 -9.53 -8.07 -3.18
CA LEU A 177 -8.15 -7.61 -3.34
C LEU A 177 -7.16 -8.65 -2.85
N SER A 178 -5.99 -8.71 -3.47
CA SER A 178 -4.80 -9.38 -2.98
C SER A 178 -3.77 -8.33 -2.57
N THR A 179 -3.35 -8.33 -1.33
CA THR A 179 -2.34 -7.43 -0.78
C THR A 179 -0.97 -7.83 -1.31
N HIS A 180 -0.22 -6.87 -1.87
CA HIS A 180 1.16 -7.00 -2.39
C HIS A 180 1.52 -8.42 -2.86
N LEU A 181 0.71 -8.96 -3.81
CA LEU A 181 0.77 -10.35 -4.28
C LEU A 181 2.19 -10.77 -4.67
N GLY A 182 2.62 -11.90 -4.14
CA GLY A 182 3.98 -12.42 -4.28
C GLY A 182 4.89 -12.15 -3.07
N ASN A 183 4.45 -11.28 -2.15
CA ASN A 183 5.12 -10.99 -0.88
C ASN A 183 4.35 -11.58 0.30
N GLY A 184 4.95 -11.61 1.49
CA GLY A 184 4.34 -12.32 2.62
C GLY A 184 4.07 -13.79 2.25
N ALA A 185 5.07 -14.48 1.72
CA ALA A 185 4.98 -15.81 1.15
C ALA A 185 6.16 -16.69 1.58
N HIS A 186 6.01 -18.01 1.49
CA HIS A 186 7.12 -18.94 1.67
C HIS A 186 8.16 -18.76 0.57
N GLN A 187 9.44 -18.89 0.90
CA GLN A 187 10.53 -18.93 -0.08
C GLN A 187 10.48 -20.18 -0.97
N LEU A 188 10.01 -21.30 -0.41
CA LEU A 188 9.80 -22.55 -1.11
C LEU A 188 8.31 -22.87 -1.10
N LEU A 189 7.70 -22.91 -2.27
CA LEU A 189 6.29 -23.22 -2.45
C LEU A 189 6.11 -24.59 -3.14
N ARG A 190 5.01 -25.27 -2.78
CA ARG A 190 4.52 -26.39 -3.57
C ARG A 190 4.29 -25.91 -5.00
N ARG A 191 4.71 -26.73 -5.99
CA ARG A 191 4.57 -26.37 -7.41
C ARG A 191 3.11 -26.06 -7.77
N HIS A 192 2.20 -26.97 -7.47
CA HIS A 192 0.76 -26.87 -7.74
C HIS A 192 -0.03 -27.72 -6.73
N PRO A 193 -1.17 -27.24 -6.22
CA PRO A 193 -1.59 -25.84 -6.18
C PRO A 193 -0.76 -25.01 -5.19
N ASN A 194 -0.80 -23.69 -5.31
CA ASN A 194 -0.31 -22.79 -4.27
C ASN A 194 -1.06 -21.45 -4.32
N TYR A 195 -1.09 -20.77 -3.20
CA TYR A 195 -1.87 -19.55 -2.99
C TYR A 195 -1.48 -18.36 -3.89
N ILE A 196 -0.31 -18.36 -4.52
CA ILE A 196 0.06 -17.30 -5.48
C ILE A 196 -0.69 -17.53 -6.79
N TRP A 197 -0.68 -18.77 -7.32
CA TRP A 197 -1.38 -19.10 -8.55
C TRP A 197 -2.89 -18.95 -8.40
N GLU A 198 -3.45 -19.38 -7.25
CA GLU A 198 -4.89 -19.27 -6.99
C GLU A 198 -5.35 -17.80 -6.99
N GLN A 199 -4.60 -16.89 -6.35
CA GLN A 199 -4.93 -15.47 -6.35
C GLN A 199 -4.69 -14.82 -7.73
N LEU A 200 -3.67 -15.24 -8.48
CA LEU A 200 -3.43 -14.74 -9.84
C LEU A 200 -4.56 -15.15 -10.79
N ALA A 201 -5.04 -16.38 -10.70
CA ALA A 201 -6.07 -16.92 -11.56
C ALA A 201 -7.49 -16.43 -11.23
N GLU A 202 -7.75 -15.97 -9.99
CA GLU A 202 -9.08 -15.53 -9.57
C GLU A 202 -9.41 -14.14 -10.13
N ASP A 203 -10.29 -14.07 -11.12
CA ASP A 203 -10.64 -12.84 -11.85
C ASP A 203 -11.41 -11.81 -11.01
N ARG A 204 -12.06 -12.23 -9.91
CA ARG A 204 -12.75 -11.33 -8.99
C ARG A 204 -11.81 -10.58 -8.05
N LEU A 205 -10.55 -11.03 -7.92
CA LEU A 205 -9.53 -10.34 -7.14
C LEU A 205 -8.75 -9.35 -8.00
N MET A 206 -8.65 -8.11 -7.58
CA MET A 206 -7.59 -7.20 -8.00
C MET A 206 -6.31 -7.55 -7.23
N ALA A 207 -5.13 -7.19 -7.73
CA ALA A 207 -3.87 -7.51 -7.06
C ALA A 207 -2.96 -6.28 -6.93
N GLY A 208 -2.54 -5.99 -5.70
CA GLY A 208 -1.50 -5.01 -5.40
C GLY A 208 -0.11 -5.58 -5.69
N PHE A 209 0.79 -4.75 -6.20
CA PHE A 209 2.19 -5.11 -6.46
C PHE A 209 3.13 -4.02 -5.95
N ILE A 210 4.16 -4.42 -5.19
CA ILE A 210 5.30 -3.56 -4.83
C ILE A 210 6.28 -3.62 -5.99
N VAL A 211 6.51 -2.50 -6.66
CA VAL A 211 7.29 -2.45 -7.90
C VAL A 211 8.62 -1.70 -7.66
N ASP A 212 9.36 -2.13 -6.67
CA ASP A 212 10.68 -1.58 -6.34
C ASP A 212 11.84 -2.30 -7.04
N GLY A 213 11.59 -3.48 -7.62
CA GLY A 213 12.61 -4.35 -8.22
C GLY A 213 13.42 -5.13 -7.18
N ILE A 214 13.05 -5.04 -5.91
CA ILE A 214 13.66 -5.69 -4.76
C ILE A 214 12.75 -6.81 -4.25
N HIS A 215 11.51 -6.46 -3.89
CA HIS A 215 10.47 -7.40 -3.44
C HIS A 215 10.09 -8.39 -4.53
N LEU A 216 9.94 -7.90 -5.74
CA LEU A 216 9.55 -8.70 -6.92
C LEU A 216 10.51 -8.45 -8.05
N GLY A 217 11.11 -9.52 -8.56
CA GLY A 217 11.96 -9.46 -9.76
C GLY A 217 11.15 -9.13 -11.01
N ALA A 218 11.80 -8.52 -12.00
CA ALA A 218 11.18 -8.07 -13.26
C ALA A 218 10.42 -9.19 -14.00
N SER A 219 10.95 -10.41 -14.00
CA SER A 219 10.30 -11.56 -14.65
C SER A 219 8.98 -11.94 -13.97
N PHE A 220 8.94 -11.94 -12.63
CA PHE A 220 7.72 -12.20 -11.88
C PHE A 220 6.68 -11.11 -12.12
N LEU A 221 7.06 -9.83 -11.97
CA LEU A 221 6.18 -8.68 -12.22
C LEU A 221 5.55 -8.75 -13.61
N LYS A 222 6.37 -8.99 -14.63
CA LYS A 222 5.91 -9.10 -16.02
C LYS A 222 4.92 -10.25 -16.23
N ALA A 223 5.22 -11.42 -15.67
CA ALA A 223 4.35 -12.59 -15.77
C ALA A 223 3.04 -12.39 -14.98
N ALA A 224 3.14 -11.89 -13.73
CA ALA A 224 2.00 -11.69 -12.86
C ALA A 224 1.03 -10.62 -13.37
N ILE A 225 1.55 -9.47 -13.85
CA ILE A 225 0.71 -8.41 -14.43
C ILE A 225 0.03 -8.88 -15.73
N ARG A 226 0.72 -9.68 -16.56
CA ARG A 226 0.11 -10.27 -17.77
C ARG A 226 -0.98 -11.26 -17.42
N ALA A 227 -0.75 -12.13 -16.45
CA ALA A 227 -1.74 -13.11 -15.99
C ALA A 227 -2.97 -12.43 -15.39
N LYS A 228 -2.76 -11.40 -14.56
CA LYS A 228 -3.83 -10.65 -13.91
C LYS A 228 -4.57 -9.71 -14.88
N GLY A 229 -3.88 -9.21 -15.86
CA GLY A 229 -4.30 -8.11 -16.72
C GLY A 229 -4.12 -6.74 -16.05
N VAL A 230 -3.68 -5.75 -16.85
CA VAL A 230 -3.43 -4.39 -16.35
C VAL A 230 -4.65 -3.82 -15.62
N GLU A 231 -5.86 -4.11 -16.09
CA GLU A 231 -7.12 -3.61 -15.52
C GLU A 231 -7.36 -4.08 -14.06
N ARG A 232 -6.76 -5.18 -13.64
CA ARG A 232 -6.89 -5.75 -12.28
C ARG A 232 -5.62 -5.65 -11.45
N ALA A 233 -4.57 -5.06 -12.01
CA ALA A 233 -3.32 -4.81 -11.32
C ALA A 233 -3.31 -3.41 -10.70
N VAL A 234 -2.74 -3.29 -9.50
CA VAL A 234 -2.65 -2.05 -8.70
C VAL A 234 -1.20 -1.84 -8.29
N LEU A 235 -0.69 -0.63 -8.46
CA LEU A 235 0.57 -0.22 -7.87
C LEU A 235 0.33 0.16 -6.40
N VAL A 236 1.10 -0.40 -5.49
CA VAL A 236 1.18 0.01 -4.08
C VAL A 236 2.65 0.21 -3.71
N THR A 237 2.91 1.09 -2.74
CA THR A 237 4.29 1.24 -2.27
C THR A 237 4.63 0.25 -1.17
N ASP A 238 3.72 -0.02 -0.26
CA ASP A 238 4.03 -0.66 1.02
C ASP A 238 5.19 0.04 1.74
N ALA A 239 5.23 1.38 1.60
CA ALA A 239 6.30 2.22 2.13
C ALA A 239 6.36 2.11 3.65
N ALA A 240 7.55 1.89 4.18
CA ALA A 240 7.82 1.89 5.62
C ALA A 240 8.42 3.23 6.06
N THR A 241 8.60 3.41 7.35
CA THR A 241 9.14 4.63 7.99
C THR A 241 10.28 5.30 7.20
N PRO A 242 11.33 4.58 6.71
CA PRO A 242 12.46 5.24 6.07
C PRO A 242 12.24 5.57 4.59
N ALA A 243 11.11 5.18 3.97
CA ALA A 243 10.84 5.55 2.59
C ALA A 243 10.86 7.08 2.41
N GLY A 244 11.53 7.57 1.38
CA GLY A 244 11.68 9.00 1.15
C GLY A 244 12.66 9.73 2.09
N ALA A 245 13.33 9.01 3.00
CA ALA A 245 14.38 9.53 3.89
C ALA A 245 15.79 9.14 3.41
N ALA A 246 16.82 9.61 4.08
CA ALA A 246 18.21 9.22 3.82
C ALA A 246 18.49 7.77 4.26
N PRO A 247 19.42 7.05 3.62
CA PRO A 247 19.88 5.77 4.13
C PRO A 247 20.33 5.85 5.58
N GLY A 248 19.99 4.84 6.40
CA GLY A 248 20.29 4.83 7.82
C GLY A 248 19.36 3.94 8.63
N ARG A 249 19.46 4.05 9.95
CA ARG A 249 18.68 3.26 10.90
C ARG A 249 17.44 4.02 11.36
N TYR A 250 16.34 3.31 11.45
CA TYR A 250 15.02 3.83 11.83
C TYR A 250 14.32 2.84 12.76
N LEU A 251 13.18 3.25 13.29
CA LEU A 251 12.22 2.35 13.93
C LEU A 251 11.01 2.21 13.01
N PHE A 252 10.49 1.01 12.90
CA PHE A 252 9.24 0.71 12.21
C PHE A 252 8.43 -0.30 13.04
N ALA A 253 7.24 0.10 13.47
CA ALA A 253 6.38 -0.67 14.37
C ALA A 253 7.15 -1.21 15.60
N GLY A 254 7.99 -0.36 16.20
CA GLY A 254 8.82 -0.70 17.34
C GLY A 254 10.03 -1.59 17.06
N GLN A 255 10.25 -2.00 15.81
CA GLN A 255 11.39 -2.82 15.39
C GLN A 255 12.47 -1.96 14.74
N PRO A 256 13.78 -2.20 15.04
CA PRO A 256 14.84 -1.52 14.35
C PRO A 256 14.93 -2.01 12.89
N VAL A 257 14.92 -1.06 11.95
CA VAL A 257 15.08 -1.31 10.52
C VAL A 257 16.21 -0.45 9.96
N GLU A 258 16.71 -0.84 8.79
CA GLU A 258 17.76 -0.10 8.08
C GLU A 258 17.32 0.13 6.63
N LEU A 259 17.38 1.40 6.19
CA LEU A 259 17.35 1.74 4.77
C LEU A 259 18.77 1.69 4.25
N THR A 260 19.04 0.75 3.38
CA THR A 260 20.36 0.57 2.75
C THR A 260 20.57 1.54 1.59
N ALA A 261 21.80 1.71 1.15
CA ALA A 261 22.16 2.63 0.06
C ALA A 261 21.54 2.20 -1.30
N ASP A 262 21.23 0.92 -1.48
CA ASP A 262 20.54 0.37 -2.66
C ASP A 262 19.00 0.41 -2.56
N GLY A 263 18.47 1.01 -1.48
CA GLY A 263 17.04 1.27 -1.30
C GLY A 263 16.22 0.15 -0.66
N ARG A 264 16.88 -0.89 -0.11
CA ARG A 264 16.21 -1.95 0.64
C ARG A 264 15.88 -1.47 2.04
N VAL A 265 14.70 -1.83 2.53
CA VAL A 265 14.34 -1.70 3.94
C VAL A 265 14.39 -3.09 4.56
N VAL A 266 15.29 -3.29 5.51
CA VAL A 266 15.53 -4.59 6.15
C VAL A 266 15.42 -4.48 7.68
N LEU A 267 15.01 -5.56 8.35
CA LEU A 267 15.17 -5.66 9.79
C LEU A 267 16.68 -5.57 10.12
N ALA A 268 17.04 -4.67 11.03
CA ALA A 268 18.43 -4.36 11.34
C ALA A 268 19.21 -5.62 11.71
N GLY A 269 20.35 -5.83 11.05
CA GLY A 269 21.21 -6.99 11.25
C GLY A 269 20.77 -8.27 10.52
N THR A 270 19.79 -8.17 9.62
CA THR A 270 19.30 -9.30 8.80
C THR A 270 19.11 -8.87 7.34
N ASP A 271 18.86 -9.85 6.45
CA ASP A 271 18.47 -9.61 5.05
C ASP A 271 16.93 -9.61 4.85
N ARG A 272 16.16 -9.73 5.93
CA ARG A 272 14.70 -9.81 5.87
C ARG A 272 14.11 -8.43 5.57
N LEU A 273 13.37 -8.33 4.47
CA LEU A 273 12.64 -7.11 4.12
C LEU A 273 11.55 -6.79 5.14
N ALA A 274 11.34 -5.51 5.42
CA ALA A 274 10.36 -4.98 6.36
C ALA A 274 9.71 -3.71 5.77
N GLY A 275 8.75 -3.90 4.86
CA GLY A 275 8.19 -2.86 4.01
C GLY A 275 9.19 -2.37 2.96
N SER A 276 8.84 -1.35 2.20
CA SER A 276 9.64 -0.84 1.11
C SER A 276 10.15 0.59 1.30
N GLY A 277 11.20 0.94 0.55
CA GLY A 277 11.67 2.33 0.38
C GLY A 277 11.09 3.01 -0.86
N LEU A 278 10.02 2.46 -1.45
CA LEU A 278 9.44 2.93 -2.71
C LEU A 278 8.59 4.20 -2.51
N SER A 279 8.61 5.09 -3.51
CA SER A 279 7.63 6.16 -3.68
C SER A 279 6.79 5.92 -4.93
N MET A 280 5.57 6.46 -4.98
CA MET A 280 4.63 6.18 -6.07
C MET A 280 5.16 6.60 -7.45
N ASN A 281 5.78 7.76 -7.58
CA ASN A 281 6.39 8.20 -8.84
C ASN A 281 7.51 7.26 -9.32
N ARG A 282 8.33 6.73 -8.40
CA ARG A 282 9.33 5.69 -8.72
C ARG A 282 8.66 4.38 -9.11
N GLY A 283 7.56 4.01 -8.45
CA GLY A 283 6.77 2.84 -8.81
C GLY A 283 6.22 2.92 -10.23
N VAL A 284 5.71 4.08 -10.66
CA VAL A 284 5.27 4.31 -12.04
C VAL A 284 6.42 4.15 -13.02
N ALA A 285 7.58 4.75 -12.76
CA ALA A 285 8.77 4.59 -13.59
C ALA A 285 9.23 3.11 -13.66
N ASN A 286 9.19 2.41 -12.54
CA ASN A 286 9.57 1.00 -12.45
C ASN A 286 8.60 0.08 -13.21
N LEU A 287 7.29 0.36 -13.22
CA LEU A 287 6.34 -0.39 -14.05
C LEU A 287 6.71 -0.33 -15.54
N MET A 288 7.09 0.83 -16.04
CA MET A 288 7.56 0.97 -17.42
C MET A 288 8.86 0.17 -17.64
N ARG A 289 9.84 0.32 -16.74
CA ARG A 289 11.17 -0.29 -16.88
C ARG A 289 11.18 -1.79 -16.65
N LEU A 290 10.55 -2.29 -15.58
CA LEU A 290 10.63 -3.68 -15.15
C LEU A 290 9.53 -4.55 -15.78
N ALA A 291 8.31 -4.04 -15.89
CA ALA A 291 7.19 -4.79 -16.48
C ALA A 291 7.01 -4.54 -17.98
N GLY A 292 7.63 -3.49 -18.53
CA GLY A 292 7.51 -3.12 -19.94
C GLY A 292 6.16 -2.53 -20.31
N LEU A 293 5.50 -1.87 -19.35
CA LEU A 293 4.23 -1.19 -19.56
C LEU A 293 4.44 0.18 -20.22
N SER A 294 3.44 0.65 -20.95
CA SER A 294 3.35 2.04 -21.37
C SER A 294 3.11 2.97 -20.16
N LEU A 295 3.36 4.26 -20.31
CA LEU A 295 3.08 5.27 -19.28
C LEU A 295 1.59 5.25 -18.87
N ASP A 296 0.68 5.15 -19.85
CA ASP A 296 -0.76 5.12 -19.56
C ASP A 296 -1.19 3.88 -18.76
N GLU A 297 -0.62 2.71 -19.06
CA GLU A 297 -0.86 1.48 -18.30
C GLU A 297 -0.33 1.60 -16.87
N ALA A 298 0.89 2.13 -16.70
CA ALA A 298 1.51 2.34 -15.39
C ALA A 298 0.70 3.33 -14.54
N LEU A 299 0.28 4.46 -15.13
CA LEU A 299 -0.58 5.44 -14.47
C LEU A 299 -1.96 4.88 -14.14
N ARG A 300 -2.55 4.05 -15.00
CA ARG A 300 -3.81 3.36 -14.71
C ARG A 300 -3.72 2.52 -13.44
N MET A 301 -2.63 1.77 -13.26
CA MET A 301 -2.40 0.97 -12.05
C MET A 301 -2.23 1.85 -10.78
N ALA A 302 -1.68 3.05 -10.93
CA ALA A 302 -1.41 3.99 -9.86
C ALA A 302 -2.56 4.97 -9.55
N THR A 303 -3.63 4.98 -10.35
CA THR A 303 -4.74 5.94 -10.24
C THR A 303 -6.08 5.21 -10.22
N VAL A 304 -6.70 5.02 -11.39
CA VAL A 304 -8.07 4.48 -11.55
C VAL A 304 -8.20 3.09 -10.95
N ASN A 305 -7.24 2.20 -11.17
CA ASN A 305 -7.30 0.85 -10.62
C ASN A 305 -7.16 0.87 -9.10
N ALA A 306 -6.22 1.64 -8.55
CA ALA A 306 -6.04 1.80 -7.11
C ALA A 306 -7.30 2.39 -6.47
N ALA A 307 -7.86 3.45 -7.05
CA ALA A 307 -9.09 4.06 -6.56
C ALA A 307 -10.25 3.05 -6.55
N ARG A 308 -10.41 2.26 -7.62
CA ARG A 308 -11.43 1.21 -7.70
C ARG A 308 -11.21 0.10 -6.67
N ALA A 309 -9.99 -0.41 -6.56
CA ALA A 309 -9.65 -1.50 -5.65
C ALA A 309 -9.87 -1.12 -4.18
N GLY A 310 -9.46 0.09 -3.81
CA GLY A 310 -9.61 0.62 -2.45
C GLY A 310 -10.95 1.32 -2.18
N LYS A 311 -11.85 1.42 -3.17
CA LYS A 311 -13.09 2.22 -3.08
C LYS A 311 -12.79 3.67 -2.66
N VAL A 312 -11.69 4.24 -3.17
CA VAL A 312 -11.24 5.59 -2.85
C VAL A 312 -12.11 6.61 -3.59
N ALA A 313 -12.71 7.52 -2.85
CA ALA A 313 -13.34 8.70 -3.44
C ALA A 313 -12.24 9.67 -3.91
N THR A 314 -12.12 9.85 -5.22
CA THR A 314 -11.22 10.83 -5.83
C THR A 314 -11.96 12.14 -6.08
N HIS A 315 -11.21 13.25 -6.14
CA HIS A 315 -11.75 14.56 -6.46
C HIS A 315 -11.26 14.97 -7.86
N GLU A 316 -12.12 15.63 -8.65
CA GLU A 316 -11.72 16.09 -10.01
C GLU A 316 -10.50 17.01 -10.02
N GLY A 317 -10.29 17.76 -8.93
CA GLY A 317 -9.11 18.60 -8.73
C GLY A 317 -7.86 17.87 -8.24
N ASP A 318 -7.92 16.54 -8.00
CA ASP A 318 -6.74 15.73 -7.67
C ASP A 318 -5.92 15.49 -8.94
N ARG A 319 -4.78 16.14 -9.03
CA ARG A 319 -3.96 16.13 -10.24
C ARG A 319 -2.48 16.14 -9.92
N VAL A 320 -1.69 15.49 -10.76
CA VAL A 320 -0.24 15.57 -10.75
C VAL A 320 0.28 16.00 -12.12
N GLU A 321 1.23 16.93 -12.15
CA GLU A 321 2.07 17.23 -13.30
C GLU A 321 3.48 16.70 -13.05
N PHE A 322 4.04 16.06 -14.05
CA PHE A 322 5.37 15.44 -13.98
C PHE A 322 6.04 15.48 -15.37
N ARG A 323 7.33 15.28 -15.39
CA ARG A 323 8.09 15.04 -16.62
C ARG A 323 8.79 13.68 -16.55
N LEU A 324 9.06 13.13 -17.72
CA LEU A 324 9.93 11.98 -17.85
C LEU A 324 11.35 12.46 -18.08
N THR A 325 12.30 12.00 -17.26
CA THR A 325 13.72 12.25 -17.48
C THR A 325 14.24 11.39 -18.64
N ALA A 326 15.43 11.69 -19.15
CA ALA A 326 16.08 10.87 -20.16
C ALA A 326 16.34 9.43 -19.68
N ALA A 327 16.43 9.20 -18.37
CA ALA A 327 16.55 7.87 -17.75
C ALA A 327 15.20 7.15 -17.59
N GLY A 328 14.08 7.80 -17.92
CA GLY A 328 12.72 7.25 -17.78
C GLY A 328 12.15 7.40 -16.38
N ASP A 329 12.76 8.21 -15.51
CA ASP A 329 12.22 8.48 -14.18
C ASP A 329 11.06 9.49 -14.27
N VAL A 330 10.11 9.36 -13.33
CA VAL A 330 8.97 10.28 -13.19
C VAL A 330 9.32 11.34 -12.16
N GLU A 331 9.56 12.56 -12.63
CA GLU A 331 9.84 13.73 -11.81
C GLU A 331 8.56 14.57 -11.63
N VAL A 332 8.04 14.63 -10.41
CA VAL A 332 6.84 15.42 -10.09
C VAL A 332 7.19 16.89 -10.09
N VAL A 333 6.43 17.68 -10.86
CA VAL A 333 6.58 19.14 -10.98
C VAL A 333 5.57 19.85 -10.09
N ARG A 334 4.30 19.42 -10.11
CA ARG A 334 3.23 20.03 -9.31
C ARG A 334 2.23 18.95 -8.89
N THR A 335 1.67 19.12 -7.69
CA THR A 335 0.57 18.28 -7.19
C THR A 335 -0.56 19.18 -6.68
N TRP A 336 -1.78 18.85 -7.09
CA TRP A 336 -3.02 19.50 -6.60
C TRP A 336 -3.85 18.50 -5.84
N LEU A 337 -4.30 18.89 -4.66
CA LEU A 337 -5.24 18.17 -3.83
C LEU A 337 -6.55 18.95 -3.79
N ALA A 338 -7.63 18.35 -4.25
CA ALA A 338 -8.96 18.99 -4.34
C ALA A 338 -8.92 20.38 -5.02
N GLY A 339 -8.09 20.51 -6.08
CA GLY A 339 -7.91 21.76 -6.84
C GLY A 339 -6.95 22.77 -6.23
N ARG A 340 -6.44 22.54 -5.02
CA ARG A 340 -5.43 23.40 -4.38
C ARG A 340 -4.02 22.94 -4.76
N LEU A 341 -3.17 23.85 -5.24
CA LEU A 341 -1.75 23.56 -5.45
C LEU A 341 -1.08 23.35 -4.08
N ILE A 342 -0.59 22.15 -3.82
CA ILE A 342 0.01 21.77 -2.54
C ILE A 342 1.49 21.45 -2.63
N TYR A 343 1.98 21.17 -3.83
CA TYR A 343 3.40 20.99 -4.10
C TYR A 343 3.77 21.61 -5.44
N ALA A 344 4.88 22.35 -5.43
CA ALA A 344 5.56 22.83 -6.63
C ALA A 344 7.05 22.56 -6.47
N GLY A 345 7.59 21.69 -7.31
CA GLY A 345 9.01 21.43 -7.44
C GLY A 345 9.76 22.63 -7.99
N ARG A 346 11.08 22.62 -7.91
CA ARG A 346 11.91 23.67 -8.52
C ARG A 346 11.73 23.61 -10.05
N GLU A 347 11.31 24.71 -10.65
CA GLU A 347 11.40 24.87 -12.09
C GLU A 347 12.90 24.94 -12.43
N LEU A 348 13.39 23.98 -13.23
CA LEU A 348 14.70 24.18 -13.85
C LEU A 348 14.53 25.26 -14.91
N PRO A 349 15.48 26.22 -15.03
CA PRO A 349 15.45 27.15 -16.13
C PRO A 349 15.48 26.41 -17.47
N LEU A 350 14.64 26.86 -18.39
CA LEU A 350 14.54 26.37 -19.78
C LEU A 350 15.90 26.51 -20.49
#